data_c2b0b66a4937762f8bb93ab950e6e813
#
_entry.id   c2b0b66a4937762f8bb93ab950e6e813
#
_cell.length_a   1.000
_cell.length_b   1.000
_cell.length_c   1.000
_cell.angle_alpha   90.00
_cell.angle_beta   90.00
_cell.angle_gamma   90.00
#
_symmetry.space_group_name_H-M   'P 1'
#
loop_
_entity.id
_entity.type
_entity.pdbx_description
1 polymer ?
#
loop_
_entity_poly.entity_id
_entity_poly.type
_entity_poly.pdbx_seq_one_letter_code
_entity_poly.pdbx_strand_id
1 'polypeptide(L)'
;MKKMFLTMALALTTMFASAQFMVMTTMTEPADGESWGMSNITEKMGVGYMLNDKMTLGVVKNGDVMDVWGRYNLSFAWIVMQAPTDSTMMDNMNIGIGYSLKVWNEMYIEPSYTMPMKANSEGNREGKMRLGLAYRF
;
A
#
# COMPACT_ATOMS: atom_id res chain seq x y z
N MET A 1 15.27 -24.03 14.27
CA MET A 1 15.31 -22.59 14.04
C MET A 1 16.23 -22.17 12.90
N LYS A 2 17.46 -22.66 12.83
CA LYS A 2 18.38 -22.33 11.72
C LYS A 2 17.86 -22.77 10.35
N LYS A 3 17.23 -23.94 10.24
CA LYS A 3 16.64 -24.45 9.00
C LYS A 3 15.44 -23.60 8.55
N MET A 4 14.64 -23.14 9.47
CA MET A 4 13.48 -22.28 9.19
C MET A 4 13.91 -20.90 8.70
N PHE A 5 14.98 -20.36 9.30
CA PHE A 5 15.54 -19.09 8.89
C PHE A 5 16.19 -19.19 7.48
N LEU A 6 16.89 -20.28 7.21
CA LEU A 6 17.48 -20.52 5.89
C LEU A 6 16.43 -20.70 4.81
N THR A 7 15.35 -21.43 5.10
CA THR A 7 14.23 -21.62 4.17
C THR A 7 13.52 -20.29 3.89
N MET A 8 13.34 -19.47 4.92
CA MET A 8 12.74 -18.15 4.78
C MET A 8 13.63 -17.19 3.97
N ALA A 9 14.94 -17.23 4.22
CA ALA A 9 15.91 -16.44 3.44
C ALA A 9 15.95 -16.89 1.97
N LEU A 10 15.90 -18.19 1.71
CA LEU A 10 15.86 -18.73 0.36
C LEU A 10 14.55 -18.36 -0.36
N ALA A 11 13.42 -18.43 0.34
CA ALA A 11 12.13 -18.00 -0.20
C ALA A 11 12.14 -16.51 -0.56
N LEU A 12 12.72 -15.66 0.30
CA LEU A 12 12.87 -14.24 0.02
C LEU A 12 13.76 -14.00 -1.20
N THR A 13 14.89 -14.69 -1.34
CA THR A 13 15.78 -14.53 -2.50
C THR A 13 15.12 -14.98 -3.81
N THR A 14 14.33 -16.05 -3.78
CA THR A 14 13.58 -16.49 -4.98
C THR A 14 12.49 -15.50 -5.36
N MET A 15 11.84 -14.86 -4.40
CA MET A 15 10.90 -13.78 -4.65
C MET A 15 11.57 -12.61 -5.37
N PHE A 16 12.74 -12.18 -4.92
CA PHE A 16 13.48 -11.10 -5.58
C PHE A 16 13.93 -11.46 -7.00
N ALA A 17 14.25 -12.70 -7.26
CA ALA A 17 14.69 -13.15 -8.58
C ALA A 17 13.57 -13.19 -9.63
N SER A 18 12.30 -13.23 -9.23
CA SER A 18 11.17 -13.29 -10.16
C SER A 18 10.64 -11.92 -10.62
N ALA A 19 11.24 -10.82 -10.17
CA ALA A 19 10.87 -9.45 -10.55
C ALA A 19 9.36 -9.16 -10.40
N GLN A 20 8.78 -9.62 -9.31
CA GLN A 20 7.34 -9.46 -9.03
C GLN A 20 7.10 -8.58 -7.80
N PHE A 21 7.98 -7.61 -7.59
CA PHE A 21 7.87 -6.69 -6.48
C PHE A 21 7.39 -5.33 -6.90
N MET A 22 6.72 -4.68 -5.97
CA MET A 22 6.33 -3.30 -6.07
C MET A 22 6.74 -2.58 -4.80
N VAL A 23 7.42 -1.45 -4.94
CA VAL A 23 7.64 -0.49 -3.86
C VAL A 23 6.69 0.67 -4.08
N MET A 24 5.98 1.06 -3.05
CA MET A 24 5.01 2.14 -3.14
C MET A 24 5.14 3.10 -1.98
N THR A 25 4.71 4.32 -2.20
CA THR A 25 4.53 5.31 -1.14
C THR A 25 3.25 6.09 -1.40
N THR A 26 2.56 6.47 -0.35
CA THR A 26 1.44 7.39 -0.41
C THR A 26 1.86 8.71 0.19
N MET A 27 1.73 9.79 -0.56
CA MET A 27 2.06 11.12 -0.07
C MET A 27 1.05 11.55 0.98
N THR A 28 1.55 12.09 2.08
CA THR A 28 0.74 12.70 3.13
C THR A 28 0.86 14.22 3.02
N GLU A 29 -0.24 14.92 3.25
CA GLU A 29 -0.22 16.37 3.28
C GLU A 29 0.57 16.87 4.50
N PRO A 30 1.40 17.91 4.35
CA PRO A 30 2.05 18.51 5.51
C PRO A 30 1.01 19.17 6.43
N ALA A 31 1.31 19.23 7.72
CA ALA A 31 0.47 19.93 8.67
C ALA A 31 0.39 21.43 8.34
N ASP A 32 -0.66 22.09 8.83
CA ASP A 32 -0.87 23.52 8.60
C ASP A 32 0.36 24.34 9.02
N GLY A 33 0.89 25.10 8.07
CA GLY A 33 2.07 25.92 8.29
C GLY A 33 3.41 25.22 8.09
N GLU A 34 3.40 23.91 7.75
CA GLU A 34 4.61 23.15 7.44
C GLU A 34 4.84 23.06 5.93
N SER A 35 6.11 22.93 5.56
CA SER A 35 6.51 22.73 4.17
C SER A 35 6.57 21.26 3.83
N TRP A 36 6.45 20.94 2.55
CA TRP A 36 6.70 19.58 2.04
C TRP A 36 8.12 19.14 2.35
N GLY A 37 8.27 17.93 2.89
CA GLY A 37 9.54 17.33 3.21
C GLY A 37 9.57 15.84 2.91
N MET A 38 10.73 15.22 3.13
CA MET A 38 10.90 13.78 2.89
C MET A 38 9.94 12.92 3.72
N SER A 39 9.58 13.36 4.91
CA SER A 39 8.61 12.67 5.77
C SER A 39 7.25 12.48 5.10
N ASN A 40 6.78 13.47 4.34
CA ASN A 40 5.51 13.39 3.62
C ASN A 40 5.50 12.30 2.54
N ILE A 41 6.67 11.88 2.09
CA ILE A 41 6.84 10.82 1.08
C ILE A 41 7.11 9.47 1.75
N THR A 42 7.91 9.46 2.82
CA THR A 42 8.41 8.20 3.42
C THR A 42 7.54 7.65 4.55
N GLU A 43 6.65 8.45 5.11
CA GLU A 43 5.81 8.06 6.24
C GLU A 43 4.92 6.86 5.95
N LYS A 44 4.48 6.71 4.71
CA LYS A 44 3.62 5.61 4.26
C LYS A 44 4.25 4.83 3.11
N MET A 45 5.48 4.40 3.31
CA MET A 45 6.15 3.51 2.37
C MET A 45 5.72 2.06 2.57
N GLY A 46 5.56 1.36 1.47
CA GLY A 46 5.19 -0.05 1.49
C GLY A 46 5.84 -0.86 0.38
N VAL A 47 5.76 -2.14 0.55
CA VAL A 47 6.21 -3.12 -0.44
C VAL A 47 5.09 -4.09 -0.73
N GLY A 48 4.99 -4.52 -1.98
CA GLY A 48 4.02 -5.50 -2.42
C GLY A 48 4.65 -6.59 -3.26
N TYR A 49 4.03 -7.74 -3.24
CA TYR A 49 4.36 -8.88 -4.08
C TYR A 49 3.19 -9.16 -5.03
N MET A 50 3.47 -9.12 -6.31
CA MET A 50 2.48 -9.40 -7.35
C MET A 50 2.34 -10.91 -7.51
N LEU A 51 1.22 -11.48 -7.03
CA LEU A 51 0.94 -12.90 -7.14
C LEU A 51 0.70 -13.31 -8.59
N ASN A 52 0.04 -12.43 -9.33
CA ASN A 52 -0.23 -12.57 -10.76
C ASN A 52 -0.55 -11.17 -11.33
N ASP A 53 -0.99 -11.10 -12.58
CA ASP A 53 -1.32 -9.83 -13.24
C ASP A 53 -2.48 -9.06 -12.58
N LYS A 54 -3.27 -9.75 -11.75
CA LYS A 54 -4.47 -9.17 -11.15
C LYS A 54 -4.35 -8.91 -9.66
N MET A 55 -3.54 -9.69 -8.94
CA MET A 55 -3.49 -9.63 -7.48
C MET A 55 -2.11 -9.27 -6.96
N THR A 56 -2.08 -8.33 -6.05
CA THR A 56 -0.88 -7.92 -5.31
C THR A 56 -1.20 -7.90 -3.82
N LEU A 57 -0.32 -8.45 -3.01
CA LEU A 57 -0.40 -8.39 -1.56
C LEU A 57 0.84 -7.71 -1.01
N GLY A 58 0.68 -7.00 0.09
CA GLY A 58 1.82 -6.29 0.65
C GLY A 58 1.62 -5.76 2.05
N VAL A 59 2.62 -5.05 2.49
CA VAL A 59 2.63 -4.35 3.77
C VAL A 59 3.01 -2.89 3.54
N VAL A 60 2.47 -2.02 4.35
CA VAL A 60 2.76 -0.58 4.29
C VAL A 60 2.92 -0.05 5.70
N LYS A 61 3.90 0.82 5.86
CA LYS A 61 4.07 1.57 7.11
C LYS A 61 2.97 2.63 7.22
N ASN A 62 2.31 2.68 8.35
CA ASN A 62 1.28 3.67 8.65
C ASN A 62 1.55 4.26 10.04
N GLY A 63 2.45 5.25 10.09
CA GLY A 63 2.96 5.76 11.36
C GLY A 63 3.77 4.69 12.11
N ASP A 64 3.38 4.37 13.32
CA ASP A 64 4.03 3.36 14.16
C ASP A 64 3.47 1.95 13.95
N VAL A 65 2.45 1.79 13.13
CA VAL A 65 1.77 0.52 12.87
C VAL A 65 2.05 0.08 11.44
N MET A 66 2.17 -1.22 11.24
CA MET A 66 2.23 -1.81 9.90
C MET A 66 0.83 -2.25 9.49
N ASP A 67 0.44 -1.85 8.31
CA ASP A 67 -0.81 -2.33 7.70
C ASP A 67 -0.51 -3.42 6.67
N VAL A 68 -1.41 -4.36 6.54
CA VAL A 68 -1.45 -5.29 5.41
C VAL A 68 -2.42 -4.76 4.37
N TRP A 69 -2.10 -4.95 3.10
CA TRP A 69 -2.97 -4.53 2.03
C TRP A 69 -3.02 -5.57 0.92
N GLY A 70 -4.16 -5.62 0.25
CA GLY A 70 -4.37 -6.42 -0.95
C GLY A 70 -4.96 -5.57 -2.05
N ARG A 71 -4.46 -5.74 -3.27
CA ARG A 71 -4.91 -4.99 -4.44
C ARG A 71 -5.37 -5.97 -5.52
N TYR A 72 -6.51 -5.68 -6.12
CA TYR A 72 -7.00 -6.36 -7.30
C TYR A 72 -7.02 -5.41 -8.49
N ASN A 73 -6.29 -5.76 -9.54
CA ASN A 73 -6.18 -4.95 -10.74
C ASN A 73 -7.33 -5.28 -11.72
N LEU A 74 -8.08 -4.25 -12.07
CA LEU A 74 -8.99 -4.25 -13.20
C LEU A 74 -8.23 -3.80 -14.45
N SER A 75 -8.85 -3.79 -15.62
CA SER A 75 -8.18 -3.42 -16.86
C SER A 75 -7.67 -1.96 -16.86
N PHE A 76 -8.35 -1.06 -16.17
CA PHE A 76 -8.05 0.39 -16.15
C PHE A 76 -7.84 0.97 -14.75
N ALA A 77 -8.21 0.23 -13.72
CA ALA A 77 -8.18 0.69 -12.34
C ALA A 77 -7.83 -0.46 -11.41
N TRP A 78 -7.64 -0.18 -10.15
CA TRP A 78 -7.46 -1.21 -9.13
C TRP A 78 -8.29 -0.89 -7.88
N ILE A 79 -8.64 -1.96 -7.18
CA ILE A 79 -9.32 -1.88 -5.90
C ILE A 79 -8.32 -2.36 -4.84
N VAL A 80 -8.27 -1.68 -3.71
CA VAL A 80 -7.40 -2.00 -2.58
C VAL A 80 -8.21 -2.16 -1.30
N MET A 81 -7.80 -3.14 -0.50
CA MET A 81 -8.22 -3.27 0.89
C MET A 81 -6.99 -3.19 1.77
N GLN A 82 -7.05 -2.43 2.84
CA GLN A 82 -5.95 -2.20 3.77
C GLN A 82 -6.46 -2.26 5.19
N ALA A 83 -5.72 -2.92 6.06
CA ALA A 83 -6.08 -3.06 7.46
C ALA A 83 -4.83 -3.05 8.34
N PRO A 84 -4.89 -2.46 9.55
CA PRO A 84 -3.79 -2.54 10.50
C PRO A 84 -3.60 -3.97 10.99
N THR A 85 -2.36 -4.30 11.36
CA THR A 85 -2.02 -5.64 11.87
C THR A 85 -2.28 -5.81 13.37
N ASP A 86 -2.75 -4.77 14.03
CA ASP A 86 -3.05 -4.80 15.46
C ASP A 86 -4.46 -5.36 15.76
N SER A 87 -4.87 -5.30 17.02
CA SER A 87 -6.17 -5.80 17.50
C SER A 87 -7.38 -5.03 16.93
N THR A 88 -7.15 -3.88 16.30
CA THR A 88 -8.21 -3.03 15.71
C THR A 88 -8.43 -3.28 14.21
N MET A 89 -7.92 -4.39 13.67
CA MET A 89 -7.96 -4.70 12.23
C MET A 89 -9.37 -4.54 11.65
N MET A 90 -10.37 -5.14 12.29
CA MET A 90 -11.75 -5.12 11.80
C MET A 90 -12.39 -3.73 11.90
N ASP A 91 -11.96 -2.92 12.85
CA ASP A 91 -12.52 -1.59 13.07
C ASP A 91 -11.88 -0.52 12.17
N ASN A 92 -10.65 -0.75 11.72
CA ASN A 92 -9.87 0.23 10.95
C ASN A 92 -9.54 -0.23 9.52
N MET A 93 -10.33 -1.14 8.99
CA MET A 93 -10.19 -1.59 7.60
C MET A 93 -10.64 -0.50 6.63
N ASN A 94 -9.85 -0.29 5.58
CA ASN A 94 -10.15 0.68 4.53
C ASN A 94 -10.29 -0.03 3.18
N ILE A 95 -11.13 0.53 2.34
CA ILE A 95 -11.27 0.12 0.95
C ILE A 95 -11.03 1.32 0.05
N GLY A 96 -10.44 1.07 -1.12
CA GLY A 96 -10.16 2.15 -2.05
C GLY A 96 -10.17 1.70 -3.50
N ILE A 97 -10.21 2.69 -4.37
CA ILE A 97 -10.08 2.52 -5.82
C ILE A 97 -9.06 3.53 -6.34
N GLY A 98 -8.28 3.14 -7.34
CA GLY A 98 -7.30 4.03 -7.92
C GLY A 98 -6.87 3.63 -9.31
N TYR A 99 -5.97 4.43 -9.85
CA TYR A 99 -5.36 4.26 -11.17
C TYR A 99 -3.86 4.19 -11.04
N SER A 100 -3.21 3.47 -11.96
CA SER A 100 -1.77 3.50 -12.12
C SER A 100 -1.45 4.16 -13.46
N LEU A 101 -0.87 5.35 -13.40
CA LEU A 101 -0.44 6.10 -14.57
C LEU A 101 1.07 5.95 -14.74
N LYS A 102 1.48 5.25 -15.77
CA LYS A 102 2.90 5.06 -16.08
C LYS A 102 3.53 6.38 -16.54
N VAL A 103 4.54 6.82 -15.80
CA VAL A 103 5.21 8.11 -16.08
C VAL A 103 6.61 7.92 -16.64
N TRP A 104 7.32 6.88 -16.24
CA TRP A 104 8.66 6.57 -16.72
C TRP A 104 9.06 5.15 -16.38
N ASN A 105 9.51 4.36 -17.38
CA ASN A 105 9.89 2.95 -17.19
C ASN A 105 8.81 2.19 -16.39
N GLU A 106 9.16 1.67 -15.22
CA GLU A 106 8.25 0.96 -14.32
C GLU A 106 7.78 1.84 -13.16
N MET A 107 7.88 3.16 -13.30
CA MET A 107 7.39 4.13 -12.31
C MET A 107 5.98 4.59 -12.64
N TYR A 108 5.13 4.61 -11.64
CA TYR A 108 3.71 4.96 -11.74
C TYR A 108 3.34 6.04 -10.75
N ILE A 109 2.47 6.96 -11.18
CA ILE A 109 1.73 7.84 -10.28
C ILE A 109 0.37 7.20 -10.06
N GLU A 110 -0.04 7.09 -8.81
CA GLU A 110 -1.26 6.37 -8.43
C GLU A 110 -2.21 7.25 -7.64
N PRO A 111 -3.04 8.04 -8.32
CA PRO A 111 -4.15 8.72 -7.65
C PRO A 111 -5.18 7.69 -7.19
N SER A 112 -5.69 7.86 -5.98
CA SER A 112 -6.66 6.95 -5.40
C SER A 112 -7.65 7.67 -4.48
N TYR A 113 -8.77 7.00 -4.26
CA TYR A 113 -9.77 7.41 -3.28
C TYR A 113 -10.00 6.24 -2.32
N THR A 114 -9.84 6.49 -1.05
CA THR A 114 -10.01 5.48 0.01
C THR A 114 -11.01 5.93 1.04
N MET A 115 -11.75 4.98 1.60
CA MET A 115 -12.71 5.22 2.67
C MET A 115 -12.64 4.11 3.71
N PRO A 116 -12.94 4.38 4.99
CA PRO A 116 -13.08 3.32 5.98
C PRO A 116 -14.30 2.44 5.64
N MET A 117 -14.18 1.14 5.88
CA MET A 117 -15.30 0.22 5.68
C MET A 117 -16.36 0.38 6.76
N LYS A 118 -15.94 0.77 7.97
CA LYS A 118 -16.84 1.01 9.11
C LYS A 118 -17.18 2.50 9.21
N ALA A 119 -18.45 2.82 9.36
CA ALA A 119 -18.87 4.19 9.61
C ALA A 119 -18.36 4.70 10.96
N ASN A 120 -18.13 6.02 11.05
CA ASN A 120 -17.75 6.65 12.32
C ASN A 120 -18.96 6.65 13.30
N SER A 121 -18.77 7.23 14.51
CA SER A 121 -19.82 7.32 15.54
C SER A 121 -21.06 8.08 15.10
N GLU A 122 -20.94 8.93 14.09
CA GLU A 122 -22.05 9.70 13.50
C GLU A 122 -22.72 8.98 12.32
N GLY A 123 -22.30 7.77 11.97
CA GLY A 123 -22.82 6.99 10.86
C GLY A 123 -22.26 7.39 9.49
N ASN A 124 -21.21 8.21 9.45
CA ASN A 124 -20.60 8.71 8.22
C ASN A 124 -19.31 7.95 7.87
N ARG A 125 -19.07 7.80 6.57
CA ARG A 125 -17.80 7.29 6.04
C ARG A 125 -17.13 8.41 5.26
N GLU A 126 -16.04 8.92 5.80
CA GLU A 126 -15.28 9.96 5.15
C GLU A 126 -14.19 9.37 4.27
N GLY A 127 -14.33 9.55 2.97
CA GLY A 127 -13.30 9.17 2.00
C GLY A 127 -12.23 10.26 1.85
N LYS A 128 -11.04 9.82 1.42
CA LYS A 128 -9.91 10.72 1.17
C LYS A 128 -9.31 10.44 -0.20
N MET A 129 -9.00 11.52 -0.92
CA MET A 129 -8.15 11.45 -2.10
C MET A 129 -6.70 11.32 -1.67
N ARG A 130 -5.97 10.44 -2.33
CA ARG A 130 -4.55 10.22 -2.06
C ARG A 130 -3.78 10.20 -3.37
N LEU A 131 -2.53 10.59 -3.30
CA LEU A 131 -1.60 10.49 -4.41
C LEU A 131 -0.44 9.60 -3.99
N GLY A 132 -0.20 8.55 -4.74
CA GLY A 132 0.88 7.60 -4.50
C GLY A 132 1.90 7.59 -5.62
N LEU A 133 3.07 7.08 -5.31
CA LEU A 133 4.10 6.73 -6.27
C LEU A 133 4.38 5.23 -6.11
N ALA A 134 4.55 4.53 -7.22
CA ALA A 134 4.90 3.12 -7.19
C ALA A 134 5.98 2.81 -8.22
N TYR A 135 6.86 1.90 -7.88
CA TYR A 135 7.84 1.33 -8.77
C TYR A 135 7.66 -0.19 -8.81
N ARG A 136 7.54 -0.74 -9.99
CA ARG A 136 7.38 -2.19 -10.20
C ARG A 136 8.68 -2.76 -10.75
N PHE A 137 9.16 -3.76 -10.05
CA PHE A 137 10.35 -4.48 -10.47
C PHE A 137 10.02 -5.59 -11.45
#